data_dfd8fcb60aa2655512b41e737e8e7610
#
_entry.id   dfd8fcb60aa2655512b41e737e8e7610
#
_cell.length_a   1.000
_cell.length_b   1.000
_cell.length_c   1.000
_cell.angle_alpha   90.00
_cell.angle_beta   90.00
_cell.angle_gamma   90.00
#
_symmetry.space_group_name_H-M   'P 1'
#
loop_
_entity.id
_entity.type
_entity.pdbx_description
1 polymer ?
#
loop_
_entity_poly.entity_id
_entity_poly.type
_entity_poly.pdbx_seq_one_letter_code
_entity_poly.pdbx_strand_id
1 'polypeptide(L)'
;VGNGIVLAGGALLAGHVAVEDKAIISGNCVVHQFCRIGKLSMMRGLSRTSRDVPPFCIMDETHTVKSLNLIGLRRHGMDAKRVRALKNAFLILFRGGLNMQNALEQVETEVELTEDVTELLDFIKASKRGVCFGEGTDVSEFV
;
A
#
# COMPACT_ATOMS: atom_id res chain seq x y z
N VAL A 1 -5.85 8.31 13.14
CA VAL A 1 -6.65 7.22 12.56
C VAL A 1 -7.83 7.83 11.83
N GLY A 2 -8.01 7.47 10.55
CA GLY A 2 -9.08 7.98 9.70
C GLY A 2 -10.44 7.32 9.98
N ASN A 3 -11.33 7.38 8.97
CA ASN A 3 -12.71 6.89 9.08
C ASN A 3 -12.87 5.49 8.49
N GLY A 4 -13.81 4.71 9.04
CA GLY A 4 -14.15 3.39 8.50
C GLY A 4 -13.04 2.37 8.60
N ILE A 5 -12.13 2.53 9.55
CA ILE A 5 -10.98 1.65 9.75
C ILE A 5 -11.38 0.42 10.55
N VAL A 6 -10.80 -0.73 10.19
CA VAL A 6 -10.94 -1.96 10.95
C VAL A 6 -9.59 -2.33 11.58
N LEU A 7 -9.57 -2.40 12.90
CA LEU A 7 -8.43 -2.90 13.67
C LEU A 7 -8.87 -4.19 14.36
N ALA A 8 -8.35 -5.31 13.92
CA ALA A 8 -8.69 -6.60 14.51
C ALA A 8 -7.89 -6.86 15.80
N GLY A 9 -8.33 -7.85 16.57
CA GLY A 9 -7.73 -8.18 17.85
C GLY A 9 -6.23 -8.46 17.78
N GLY A 10 -5.48 -7.92 18.74
CA GLY A 10 -4.03 -8.10 18.81
C GLY A 10 -3.21 -7.24 17.85
N ALA A 11 -3.84 -6.38 17.04
CA ALA A 11 -3.10 -5.44 16.21
C ALA A 11 -2.38 -4.41 17.09
N LEU A 12 -1.08 -4.20 16.84
CA LEU A 12 -0.23 -3.30 17.61
C LEU A 12 0.24 -2.16 16.71
N LEU A 13 -0.20 -0.95 17.01
CA LEU A 13 0.25 0.27 16.34
C LEU A 13 1.16 1.03 17.31
N ALA A 14 2.41 1.21 16.93
CA ALA A 14 3.34 2.01 17.72
C ALA A 14 2.99 3.50 17.63
N GLY A 15 3.73 4.35 18.32
CA GLY A 15 3.44 5.78 18.37
C GLY A 15 3.46 6.47 17.00
N HIS A 16 2.58 7.45 16.85
CA HIS A 16 2.51 8.31 15.65
C HIS A 16 2.26 7.54 14.33
N VAL A 17 1.60 6.39 14.39
CA VAL A 17 1.14 5.68 13.18
C VAL A 17 -0.10 6.39 12.64
N ALA A 18 -0.06 6.74 11.36
CA ALA A 18 -1.21 7.32 10.66
C ALA A 18 -1.90 6.24 9.84
N VAL A 19 -3.19 6.03 10.10
CA VAL A 19 -4.01 5.06 9.35
C VAL A 19 -5.06 5.84 8.59
N GLU A 20 -5.04 5.74 7.27
CA GLU A 20 -5.96 6.45 6.39
C GLU A 20 -7.30 5.72 6.25
N ASP A 21 -8.28 6.40 5.64
CA ASP A 21 -9.66 5.93 5.60
C ASP A 21 -9.81 4.50 5.05
N LYS A 22 -10.67 3.73 5.68
CA LYS A 22 -11.10 2.40 5.22
C LYS A 22 -9.98 1.37 5.12
N ALA A 23 -8.84 1.61 5.75
CA ALA A 23 -7.79 0.61 5.86
C ALA A 23 -8.21 -0.51 6.82
N ILE A 24 -7.72 -1.72 6.56
CA ILE A 24 -7.97 -2.90 7.39
C ILE A 24 -6.64 -3.41 7.91
N ILE A 25 -6.51 -3.48 9.24
CA ILE A 25 -5.35 -4.10 9.89
C ILE A 25 -5.84 -5.34 10.60
N SER A 26 -5.50 -6.49 10.05
CA SER A 26 -5.97 -7.80 10.54
C SER A 26 -5.29 -8.18 11.85
N GLY A 27 -5.70 -9.32 12.41
CA GLY A 27 -5.26 -9.74 13.74
C GLY A 27 -3.76 -9.90 13.89
N ASN A 28 -3.23 -9.48 15.04
CA ASN A 28 -1.84 -9.65 15.43
C ASN A 28 -0.82 -9.04 14.46
N CYS A 29 -1.21 -8.01 13.72
CA CYS A 29 -0.28 -7.23 12.92
C CYS A 29 0.54 -6.29 13.80
N VAL A 30 1.76 -5.97 13.39
CA VAL A 30 2.63 -5.01 14.08
C VAL A 30 3.04 -3.92 13.12
N VAL A 31 2.82 -2.67 13.51
CA VAL A 31 3.20 -1.49 12.74
C VAL A 31 4.14 -0.63 13.57
N HIS A 32 5.35 -0.39 13.06
CA HIS A 32 6.35 0.44 13.73
C HIS A 32 5.92 1.91 13.79
N GLN A 33 6.52 2.64 14.72
CA GLN A 33 6.23 4.06 14.90
C GLN A 33 6.47 4.86 13.62
N PHE A 34 5.68 5.91 13.44
CA PHE A 34 5.73 6.85 12.31
C PHE A 34 5.38 6.25 10.95
N CYS A 35 4.97 4.99 10.86
CA CYS A 35 4.50 4.43 9.60
C CYS A 35 3.14 5.02 9.19
N ARG A 36 2.89 5.06 7.88
CA ARG A 36 1.61 5.44 7.30
C ARG A 36 0.98 4.21 6.65
N ILE A 37 -0.28 3.99 6.96
CA ILE A 37 -1.08 2.91 6.36
C ILE A 37 -2.09 3.56 5.41
N GLY A 38 -1.94 3.31 4.13
CA GLY A 38 -2.69 4.01 3.10
C GLY A 38 -4.17 3.66 3.06
N LYS A 39 -4.94 4.53 2.42
CA LYS A 39 -6.39 4.40 2.22
C LYS A 39 -6.73 3.09 1.52
N LEU A 40 -7.78 2.41 1.99
CA LEU A 40 -8.26 1.15 1.40
C LEU A 40 -7.21 0.06 1.30
N SER A 41 -6.11 0.17 2.04
CA SER A 41 -5.12 -0.89 2.12
C SER A 41 -5.56 -1.96 3.12
N MET A 42 -4.93 -3.13 3.03
CA MET A 42 -5.19 -4.22 3.95
C MET A 42 -3.88 -4.88 4.36
N MET A 43 -3.66 -4.99 5.67
CA MET A 43 -2.60 -5.82 6.23
C MET A 43 -3.17 -7.18 6.60
N ARG A 44 -2.65 -8.25 6.02
CA ARG A 44 -3.07 -9.61 6.37
C ARG A 44 -2.60 -9.98 7.78
N GLY A 45 -3.31 -10.92 8.39
CA GLY A 45 -3.02 -11.34 9.75
C GLY A 45 -1.57 -11.75 9.97
N LEU A 46 -1.02 -11.43 11.13
CA LEU A 46 0.36 -11.72 11.54
C LEU A 46 1.43 -11.00 10.72
N SER A 47 1.06 -10.08 9.84
CA SER A 47 2.04 -9.30 9.08
C SER A 47 2.63 -8.17 9.93
N ARG A 48 3.77 -7.66 9.48
CA ARG A 48 4.45 -6.56 10.18
C ARG A 48 5.17 -5.65 9.20
N THR A 49 5.27 -4.38 9.57
CA THR A 49 5.99 -3.43 8.74
C THR A 49 6.67 -2.34 9.55
N SER A 50 7.85 -1.94 9.10
CA SER A 50 8.52 -0.70 9.49
C SER A 50 8.53 0.30 8.33
N ARG A 51 7.83 -0.01 7.23
CA ARG A 51 7.71 0.81 6.04
C ARG A 51 6.25 1.18 5.81
N ASP A 52 6.01 2.22 5.04
CA ASP A 52 4.64 2.66 4.75
C ASP A 52 3.91 1.66 3.86
N VAL A 53 2.66 1.40 4.16
CA VAL A 53 1.81 0.52 3.34
C VAL A 53 1.08 1.39 2.31
N PRO A 54 1.35 1.19 1.00
CA PRO A 54 0.74 2.04 -0.01
C PRO A 54 -0.78 1.87 -0.06
N PRO A 55 -1.52 2.92 -0.42
CA PRO A 55 -2.97 2.84 -0.52
C PRO A 55 -3.41 1.81 -1.55
N PHE A 56 -4.59 1.27 -1.36
CA PHE A 56 -5.24 0.33 -2.27
C PHE A 56 -4.61 -1.06 -2.36
N CYS A 57 -3.57 -1.32 -1.60
CA CYS A 57 -2.78 -2.55 -1.71
C CYS A 57 -3.01 -3.50 -0.53
N ILE A 58 -2.82 -4.79 -0.78
CA ILE A 58 -2.74 -5.81 0.27
C ILE A 58 -1.27 -6.05 0.57
N MET A 59 -0.90 -5.93 1.85
CA MET A 59 0.43 -6.28 2.33
C MET A 59 0.36 -7.49 3.24
N ASP A 60 1.38 -8.33 3.20
CA ASP A 60 1.46 -9.55 3.97
C ASP A 60 2.91 -9.81 4.41
N GLU A 61 3.07 -10.74 5.34
CA GLU A 61 4.38 -11.12 5.83
C GLU A 61 5.14 -9.91 6.39
N THR A 62 6.36 -9.70 5.95
CA THR A 62 7.19 -8.56 6.38
C THR A 62 7.44 -7.63 5.20
N HIS A 63 6.95 -6.40 5.29
CA HIS A 63 7.18 -5.34 4.29
C HIS A 63 6.81 -5.69 2.85
N THR A 64 5.89 -6.65 2.61
CA THR A 64 5.65 -7.16 1.26
C THR A 64 4.26 -6.80 0.75
N VAL A 65 4.20 -6.11 -0.39
CA VAL A 65 2.97 -5.84 -1.13
C VAL A 65 2.67 -7.04 -2.03
N LYS A 66 1.54 -7.68 -1.82
CA LYS A 66 1.13 -8.88 -2.58
C LYS A 66 0.29 -8.55 -3.81
N SER A 67 -0.67 -7.65 -3.68
CA SER A 67 -1.61 -7.32 -4.75
C SER A 67 -2.38 -6.05 -4.44
N LEU A 68 -3.23 -5.63 -5.37
CA LEU A 68 -4.27 -4.64 -5.08
C LEU A 68 -5.39 -5.27 -4.25
N ASN A 69 -6.01 -4.48 -3.41
CA ASN A 69 -7.19 -4.87 -2.65
C ASN A 69 -8.46 -4.76 -3.52
N LEU A 70 -8.56 -5.63 -4.52
CA LEU A 70 -9.63 -5.55 -5.51
C LEU A 70 -11.03 -5.65 -4.90
N ILE A 71 -11.20 -6.52 -3.91
CA ILE A 71 -12.49 -6.69 -3.23
C ILE A 71 -12.86 -5.39 -2.52
N GLY A 72 -11.94 -4.79 -1.79
CA GLY A 72 -12.18 -3.52 -1.11
C GLY A 72 -12.48 -2.38 -2.06
N LEU A 73 -11.75 -2.28 -3.18
CA LEU A 73 -11.97 -1.24 -4.18
C LEU A 73 -13.38 -1.34 -4.79
N ARG A 74 -13.80 -2.54 -5.17
CA ARG A 74 -15.13 -2.77 -5.72
C ARG A 74 -16.23 -2.52 -4.69
N ARG A 75 -16.02 -2.96 -3.46
CA ARG A 75 -16.98 -2.78 -2.36
C ARG A 75 -17.23 -1.30 -2.07
N HIS A 76 -16.23 -0.45 -2.28
CA HIS A 76 -16.33 0.98 -2.08
C HIS A 76 -16.64 1.76 -3.36
N GLY A 77 -17.13 1.08 -4.40
CA GLY A 77 -17.71 1.71 -5.58
C GLY A 77 -16.73 2.18 -6.65
N MET A 78 -15.48 1.71 -6.62
CA MET A 78 -14.55 2.04 -7.68
C MET A 78 -14.92 1.29 -8.96
N ASP A 79 -15.14 2.03 -10.05
CA ASP A 79 -15.53 1.44 -11.33
C ASP A 79 -14.38 0.71 -12.03
N ALA A 80 -14.72 -0.07 -13.07
CA ALA A 80 -13.76 -0.91 -13.76
C ALA A 80 -12.63 -0.11 -14.42
N LYS A 81 -12.91 1.09 -14.91
CA LYS A 81 -11.90 1.95 -15.56
C LYS A 81 -10.87 2.43 -14.55
N ARG A 82 -11.32 2.88 -13.38
CA ARG A 82 -10.45 3.33 -12.30
C ARG A 82 -9.60 2.17 -11.78
N VAL A 83 -10.20 0.99 -11.59
CA VAL A 83 -9.48 -0.20 -11.15
C VAL A 83 -8.42 -0.61 -12.17
N ARG A 84 -8.71 -0.53 -13.46
CA ARG A 84 -7.75 -0.86 -14.51
C ARG A 84 -6.54 0.05 -14.49
N ALA A 85 -6.75 1.35 -14.32
CA ALA A 85 -5.65 2.31 -14.21
C ALA A 85 -4.75 1.97 -13.00
N LEU A 86 -5.35 1.65 -11.84
CA LEU A 86 -4.59 1.21 -10.67
C LEU A 86 -3.84 -0.09 -10.92
N LYS A 87 -4.44 -1.06 -11.61
CA LYS A 87 -3.74 -2.31 -11.97
C LYS A 87 -2.50 -2.04 -12.81
N ASN A 88 -2.62 -1.17 -13.81
CA ASN A 88 -1.50 -0.83 -14.67
C ASN A 88 -0.38 -0.15 -13.87
N ALA A 89 -0.73 0.78 -13.00
CA ALA A 89 0.24 1.42 -12.12
C ALA A 89 0.89 0.41 -11.17
N PHE A 90 0.10 -0.46 -10.56
CA PHE A 90 0.59 -1.46 -9.63
C PHE A 90 1.63 -2.39 -10.27
N LEU A 91 1.36 -2.87 -11.48
CA LEU A 91 2.30 -3.75 -12.19
C LEU A 91 3.65 -3.08 -12.41
N ILE A 92 3.66 -1.81 -12.77
CA ILE A 92 4.90 -1.05 -12.97
C ILE A 92 5.62 -0.83 -11.65
N LEU A 93 4.89 -0.38 -10.63
CA LEU A 93 5.48 0.00 -9.34
C LEU A 93 6.03 -1.19 -8.55
N PHE A 94 5.32 -2.34 -8.56
CA PHE A 94 5.61 -3.45 -7.66
C PHE A 94 5.99 -4.75 -8.36
N ARG A 95 5.85 -4.86 -9.65
CA ARG A 95 6.12 -6.08 -10.41
C ARG A 95 7.09 -5.88 -11.58
N GLY A 96 7.42 -4.64 -11.92
CA GLY A 96 8.23 -4.32 -13.09
C GLY A 96 9.74 -4.45 -12.91
N GLY A 97 10.21 -4.65 -11.69
CA GLY A 97 11.64 -4.77 -11.41
C GLY A 97 12.44 -3.48 -11.48
N LEU A 98 11.80 -2.34 -11.71
CA LEU A 98 12.45 -1.03 -11.70
C LEU A 98 12.65 -0.55 -10.26
N ASN A 99 13.67 0.30 -10.05
CA ASN A 99 13.72 1.03 -8.79
C ASN A 99 12.51 1.97 -8.69
N MET A 100 12.17 2.40 -7.49
CA MET A 100 10.92 3.13 -7.27
C MET A 100 10.89 4.46 -8.03
N GLN A 101 12.00 5.19 -8.13
CA GLN A 101 12.04 6.45 -8.85
C GLN A 101 11.72 6.26 -10.34
N ASN A 102 12.34 5.29 -10.98
CA ASN A 102 12.08 4.98 -12.39
C ASN A 102 10.66 4.44 -12.60
N ALA A 103 10.17 3.63 -11.66
CA ALA A 103 8.81 3.12 -11.72
C ALA A 103 7.78 4.26 -11.64
N LEU A 104 7.96 5.22 -10.74
CA LEU A 104 7.09 6.39 -10.64
C LEU A 104 7.06 7.19 -11.94
N GLU A 105 8.23 7.43 -12.55
CA GLU A 105 8.33 8.14 -13.83
C GLU A 105 7.61 7.38 -14.96
N GLN A 106 7.77 6.06 -15.00
CA GLN A 106 7.10 5.25 -16.02
C GLN A 106 5.58 5.30 -15.87
N VAL A 107 5.06 5.24 -14.64
CA VAL A 107 3.62 5.38 -14.40
C VAL A 107 3.11 6.73 -14.90
N GLU A 108 3.84 7.80 -14.63
CA GLU A 108 3.44 9.15 -15.05
C GLU A 108 3.36 9.29 -16.58
N THR A 109 4.16 8.54 -17.34
CA THR A 109 4.18 8.60 -18.79
C THR A 109 3.25 7.59 -19.49
N GLU A 110 3.00 6.44 -18.88
CA GLU A 110 2.32 5.33 -19.56
C GLU A 110 0.92 5.00 -19.00
N VAL A 111 0.58 5.46 -17.82
CA VAL A 111 -0.69 5.12 -17.18
C VAL A 111 -1.60 6.33 -17.13
N GLU A 112 -2.90 6.11 -17.32
CA GLU A 112 -3.89 7.17 -17.12
C GLU A 112 -3.84 7.66 -15.67
N LEU A 113 -3.57 8.97 -15.49
CA LEU A 113 -3.45 9.57 -14.16
C LEU A 113 -4.83 9.90 -13.60
N THR A 114 -5.56 8.87 -13.20
CA THR A 114 -6.80 9.02 -12.46
C THR A 114 -6.51 9.63 -11.09
N GLU A 115 -7.55 10.09 -10.40
CA GLU A 115 -7.42 10.57 -9.02
C GLU A 115 -6.78 9.51 -8.11
N ASP A 116 -7.15 8.24 -8.29
CA ASP A 116 -6.63 7.14 -7.48
C ASP A 116 -5.16 6.87 -7.76
N VAL A 117 -4.77 6.85 -9.04
CA VAL A 117 -3.35 6.68 -9.41
C VAL A 117 -2.52 7.83 -8.88
N THR A 118 -3.00 9.05 -9.00
CA THR A 118 -2.32 10.22 -8.45
C THR A 118 -2.15 10.11 -6.94
N GLU A 119 -3.18 9.68 -6.23
CA GLU A 119 -3.12 9.48 -4.78
C GLU A 119 -2.06 8.43 -4.40
N LEU A 120 -1.99 7.34 -5.15
CA LEU A 120 -0.98 6.30 -4.94
C LEU A 120 0.45 6.86 -5.16
N LEU A 121 0.66 7.58 -6.24
CA LEU A 121 1.97 8.17 -6.54
C LEU A 121 2.36 9.21 -5.48
N ASP A 122 1.45 10.07 -5.08
CA ASP A 122 1.71 11.10 -4.08
C ASP A 122 2.05 10.50 -2.72
N PHE A 123 1.34 9.42 -2.34
CA PHE A 123 1.65 8.70 -1.11
C PHE A 123 3.08 8.16 -1.12
N ILE A 124 3.49 7.54 -2.22
CA ILE A 124 4.84 6.97 -2.36
C ILE A 124 5.90 8.07 -2.32
N LYS A 125 5.67 9.17 -3.06
CA LYS A 125 6.61 10.30 -3.10
C LYS A 125 6.78 10.98 -1.75
N ALA A 126 5.72 11.03 -0.95
CA ALA A 126 5.74 11.64 0.38
C ALA A 126 6.31 10.74 1.46
N SER A 127 6.54 9.47 1.17
CA SER A 127 7.01 8.51 2.15
C SER A 127 8.46 8.79 2.55
N LYS A 128 8.66 9.05 3.84
CA LYS A 128 10.00 9.27 4.42
C LYS A 128 10.70 7.97 4.78
N ARG A 129 9.92 6.94 5.15
CA ARG A 129 10.44 5.63 5.53
C ARG A 129 10.62 4.70 4.35
N GLY A 130 10.08 5.06 3.20
CA GLY A 130 9.92 4.18 2.06
C GLY A 130 8.66 3.32 2.19
N VAL A 131 8.15 2.83 1.07
CA VAL A 131 6.99 1.95 1.04
C VAL A 131 7.39 0.48 1.07
N CYS A 132 6.43 -0.39 1.40
CA CYS A 132 6.62 -1.84 1.34
C CYS A 132 7.02 -2.28 -0.07
N PHE A 133 7.73 -3.41 -0.16
CA PHE A 133 8.28 -3.92 -1.40
C PHE A 133 7.29 -4.80 -2.15
N GLY A 134 7.43 -4.86 -3.48
CA GLY A 134 6.72 -5.83 -4.29
C GLY A 134 7.14 -7.27 -3.96
N GLU A 135 6.25 -8.22 -4.21
CA GLU A 135 6.53 -9.64 -4.03
C GLU A 135 7.69 -10.07 -4.93
N GLY A 136 8.58 -10.89 -4.40
CA GLY A 136 9.78 -11.33 -5.11
C GLY A 136 10.98 -10.39 -4.98
N THR A 137 10.82 -9.23 -4.35
CA THR A 137 11.96 -8.34 -4.06
C THR A 137 12.83 -8.98 -2.98
N ASP A 138 14.13 -9.01 -3.21
CA ASP A 138 15.08 -9.44 -2.17
C ASP A 138 15.19 -8.35 -1.13
N VAL A 139 14.61 -8.58 0.04
CA VAL A 139 14.59 -7.61 1.13
C VAL A 139 15.80 -7.72 2.04
N SER A 140 16.66 -8.71 1.84
CA SER A 140 17.83 -8.93 2.70
C SER A 140 18.80 -7.74 2.68
N GLU A 141 18.86 -7.01 1.57
CA GLU A 141 19.70 -5.82 1.43
C GLU A 141 19.19 -4.61 2.21
N PHE A 142 17.94 -4.65 2.69
CA PHE A 142 17.28 -3.51 3.33
C PHE A 142 16.98 -3.73 4.82
N VAL A 143 17.45 -4.83 5.36
CA VAL A 143 17.20 -5.18 6.76
C VAL A 143 18.32 -4.70 7.68
#